data_2fee5e3c03274b60b4d5036d4037dc38
#
_entry.id   2fee5e3c03274b60b4d5036d4037dc38
#
_cell.length_a   1.000
_cell.length_b   1.000
_cell.length_c   1.000
_cell.angle_alpha   90.00
_cell.angle_beta   90.00
_cell.angle_gamma   90.00
#
_symmetry.space_group_name_H-M   'P 1'
#
loop_
_entity.id
_entity.type
_entity.pdbx_description
1 polymer ?
#
loop_
_entity_poly.entity_id
_entity_poly.type
_entity_poly.pdbx_seq_one_letter_code
_entity_poly.pdbx_strand_id
1 'polypeptide(L)'
;MRTKLNLSLLLVIFLISSEIVTSSQYDWKMVRDEDGIQVYLKKFWADPVKSFRGIVHINSSIDSVLALIMDIDACTDWVHHCKQPKLLFRKSFSECYHYQIHQLSFPMQNREFIFHSKISRSIQTGAVRIQMKVVPDFCQKNSNLCSIKEKSSLVRIKHSHGHYLLEPVANNITRVTWTQHTDPGGNIPMWMVNQLIQEMPYRTLQGLRKEVFNHKYQKAKLVLDAQGSITNIAGIE
;
A
#
# COMPACT_ATOMS: atom_id res chain seq x y z
N MET A 1 61.79 54.91 -27.15
CA MET A 1 60.40 54.60 -27.39
C MET A 1 60.01 53.40 -26.54
N ARG A 2 59.22 53.61 -25.50
CA ARG A 2 58.78 52.57 -24.55
C ARG A 2 57.26 52.28 -24.86
N THR A 3 56.98 51.13 -25.41
CA THR A 3 55.64 50.61 -25.63
C THR A 3 55.11 50.06 -24.32
N LYS A 4 53.99 50.65 -23.84
CA LYS A 4 53.26 50.16 -22.67
C LYS A 4 52.34 49.03 -23.10
N LEU A 5 52.52 47.86 -22.52
CA LEU A 5 51.62 46.69 -22.67
C LEU A 5 50.46 46.84 -21.67
N ASN A 6 49.26 47.08 -22.17
CA ASN A 6 48.05 47.09 -21.36
C ASN A 6 47.57 45.65 -21.14
N LEU A 7 47.67 45.17 -19.92
CA LEU A 7 47.12 43.89 -19.48
C LEU A 7 45.65 44.10 -19.03
N SER A 8 44.72 43.84 -19.92
CA SER A 8 43.30 43.81 -19.56
C SER A 8 42.98 42.51 -18.85
N LEU A 9 42.75 42.63 -17.54
CA LEU A 9 42.32 41.52 -16.68
C LEU A 9 40.81 41.24 -16.93
N LEU A 10 40.51 40.22 -17.73
CA LEU A 10 39.14 39.71 -17.92
C LEU A 10 38.74 38.92 -16.68
N LEU A 11 37.95 39.55 -15.81
CA LEU A 11 37.31 38.92 -14.66
C LEU A 11 36.12 38.09 -15.17
N VAL A 12 36.31 36.80 -15.36
CA VAL A 12 35.22 35.87 -15.66
C VAL A 12 34.49 35.56 -14.34
N ILE A 13 33.36 36.24 -14.10
CA ILE A 13 32.49 35.93 -12.97
C ILE A 13 31.69 34.67 -13.35
N PHE A 14 32.11 33.53 -12.82
CA PHE A 14 31.35 32.29 -12.85
C PHE A 14 30.14 32.48 -11.89
N LEU A 15 28.97 32.86 -12.44
CA LEU A 15 27.71 32.78 -11.72
C LEU A 15 27.36 31.30 -11.56
N ILE A 16 27.75 30.73 -10.42
CA ILE A 16 27.23 29.46 -9.96
C ILE A 16 25.77 29.72 -9.59
N SER A 17 24.84 29.50 -10.52
CA SER A 17 23.43 29.37 -10.23
C SER A 17 23.27 28.08 -9.39
N SER A 18 23.27 28.24 -8.08
CA SER A 18 22.76 27.21 -7.19
C SER A 18 21.28 27.04 -7.51
N GLU A 19 20.94 26.06 -8.32
CA GLU A 19 19.59 25.55 -8.40
C GLU A 19 19.22 25.10 -6.98
N ILE A 20 18.44 25.94 -6.28
CA ILE A 20 17.75 25.53 -5.07
C ILE A 20 16.76 24.48 -5.55
N VAL A 21 17.16 23.21 -5.42
CA VAL A 21 16.22 22.09 -5.51
C VAL A 21 15.28 22.29 -4.34
N THR A 22 14.16 22.94 -4.63
CA THR A 22 13.04 23.03 -3.72
C THR A 22 12.56 21.60 -3.52
N SER A 23 13.07 20.93 -2.46
CA SER A 23 12.57 19.64 -2.03
C SER A 23 11.07 19.81 -1.83
N SER A 24 10.28 19.06 -2.56
CA SER A 24 8.84 19.25 -2.63
C SER A 24 8.29 19.27 -1.21
N GLN A 25 7.54 20.31 -0.90
CA GLN A 25 6.86 20.64 0.36
C GLN A 25 5.84 19.55 0.83
N TYR A 26 5.96 18.31 0.30
CA TYR A 26 5.08 17.16 0.48
C TYR A 26 5.84 15.94 0.99
N ASP A 27 6.69 16.14 2.00
CA ASP A 27 7.45 15.02 2.55
C ASP A 27 6.61 14.17 3.49
N TRP A 28 6.94 12.87 3.50
CA TRP A 28 6.39 11.92 4.45
C TRP A 28 6.91 12.23 5.85
N LYS A 29 6.00 12.57 6.77
CA LYS A 29 6.33 12.80 8.18
C LYS A 29 6.14 11.50 8.96
N MET A 30 7.19 11.03 9.62
CA MET A 30 7.09 9.89 10.55
C MET A 30 6.25 10.31 11.76
N VAL A 31 5.26 9.49 12.11
CA VAL A 31 4.32 9.71 13.22
C VAL A 31 4.36 8.59 14.24
N ARG A 32 4.93 7.43 13.88
CA ARG A 32 5.11 6.29 14.77
C ARG A 32 6.35 5.50 14.36
N ASP A 33 7.13 5.06 15.34
CA ASP A 33 8.22 4.09 15.20
C ASP A 33 8.15 3.21 16.46
N GLU A 34 7.56 2.04 16.32
CA GLU A 34 7.30 1.15 17.46
C GLU A 34 7.37 -0.29 16.97
N ASP A 35 8.00 -1.17 17.75
CA ASP A 35 8.18 -2.60 17.44
C ASP A 35 8.81 -2.85 16.05
N GLY A 36 9.64 -1.93 15.55
CA GLY A 36 10.21 -2.03 14.21
C GLY A 36 9.20 -1.81 13.07
N ILE A 37 8.04 -1.23 13.39
CA ILE A 37 7.03 -0.79 12.43
C ILE A 37 7.02 0.72 12.39
N GLN A 38 7.30 1.30 11.22
CA GLN A 38 7.31 2.73 11.00
C GLN A 38 6.07 3.17 10.26
N VAL A 39 5.42 4.25 10.74
CA VAL A 39 4.26 4.85 10.09
C VAL A 39 4.55 6.31 9.76
N TYR A 40 4.30 6.66 8.52
CA TYR A 40 4.45 8.00 7.99
C TYR A 40 3.12 8.51 7.46
N LEU A 41 2.91 9.81 7.58
CA LEU A 41 1.77 10.50 6.97
C LEU A 41 2.25 11.54 5.95
N LYS A 42 1.47 11.69 4.89
CA LYS A 42 1.66 12.73 3.87
C LYS A 42 0.35 13.47 3.67
N LYS A 43 0.40 14.80 3.78
CA LYS A 43 -0.74 15.69 3.49
C LYS A 43 -0.63 16.17 2.05
N PHE A 44 -1.75 16.22 1.35
CA PHE A 44 -1.85 16.86 0.04
C PHE A 44 -2.53 18.21 0.19
N TRP A 45 -2.16 19.18 -0.65
CA TRP A 45 -2.66 20.57 -0.52
C TRP A 45 -4.19 20.67 -0.63
N ALA A 46 -4.79 19.93 -1.56
CA ALA A 46 -6.21 19.99 -1.86
C ALA A 46 -7.06 18.92 -1.17
N ASP A 47 -6.46 18.03 -0.36
CA ASP A 47 -7.16 16.92 0.28
C ASP A 47 -7.02 17.01 1.80
N PRO A 48 -8.14 17.13 2.54
CA PRO A 48 -8.11 17.16 4.00
C PRO A 48 -7.62 15.82 4.59
N VAL A 49 -7.75 14.72 3.86
CA VAL A 49 -7.34 13.39 4.30
C VAL A 49 -5.89 13.13 3.90
N LYS A 50 -5.09 12.69 4.86
CA LYS A 50 -3.70 12.33 4.64
C LYS A 50 -3.59 10.93 4.04
N SER A 51 -2.54 10.68 3.26
CA SER A 51 -2.10 9.32 2.95
C SER A 51 -1.21 8.79 4.06
N PHE A 52 -1.20 7.48 4.26
CA PHE A 52 -0.21 6.83 5.11
C PHE A 52 0.77 5.97 4.32
N ARG A 53 1.91 5.73 4.94
CA ARG A 53 2.89 4.72 4.56
C ARG A 53 3.33 3.98 5.82
N GLY A 54 3.11 2.67 5.85
CA GLY A 54 3.66 1.78 6.87
C GLY A 54 4.83 0.99 6.30
N ILE A 55 5.88 0.77 7.09
CA ILE A 55 7.06 -0.01 6.72
C ILE A 55 7.37 -1.01 7.83
N VAL A 56 7.64 -2.26 7.44
CA VAL A 56 8.08 -3.31 8.37
C VAL A 56 9.05 -4.27 7.66
N HIS A 57 10.01 -4.81 8.39
CA HIS A 57 10.83 -5.94 7.97
C HIS A 57 10.28 -7.22 8.60
N ILE A 58 10.06 -8.23 7.76
CA ILE A 58 9.49 -9.52 8.16
C ILE A 58 10.52 -10.60 7.88
N ASN A 59 10.85 -11.42 8.88
CA ASN A 59 11.76 -12.55 8.77
C ASN A 59 11.06 -13.74 8.07
N SER A 60 10.63 -13.51 6.84
CA SER A 60 9.96 -14.50 6.00
C SER A 60 10.21 -14.19 4.53
N SER A 61 10.08 -15.20 3.66
CA SER A 61 10.26 -15.05 2.22
C SER A 61 9.16 -14.16 1.62
N ILE A 62 9.47 -13.52 0.50
CA ILE A 62 8.48 -12.77 -0.27
C ILE A 62 7.32 -13.67 -0.74
N ASP A 63 7.62 -14.95 -0.98
CA ASP A 63 6.64 -15.95 -1.39
C ASP A 63 5.57 -16.17 -0.31
N SER A 64 6.01 -16.35 0.95
CA SER A 64 5.11 -16.51 2.11
C SER A 64 4.31 -15.24 2.39
N VAL A 65 4.97 -14.07 2.33
CA VAL A 65 4.29 -12.78 2.55
C VAL A 65 3.23 -12.52 1.48
N LEU A 66 3.55 -12.79 0.21
CA LEU A 66 2.58 -12.64 -0.89
C LEU A 66 1.44 -13.65 -0.77
N ALA A 67 1.73 -14.89 -0.39
CA ALA A 67 0.73 -15.93 -0.19
C ALA A 67 -0.34 -15.51 0.84
N LEU A 68 0.10 -14.98 1.97
CA LEU A 68 -0.81 -14.45 2.99
C LEU A 68 -1.64 -13.25 2.49
N ILE A 69 -1.01 -12.28 1.82
CA ILE A 69 -1.73 -11.10 1.32
C ILE A 69 -2.77 -11.48 0.26
N MET A 70 -2.52 -12.53 -0.53
CA MET A 70 -3.43 -13.00 -1.57
C MET A 70 -4.53 -13.92 -1.06
N ASP A 71 -4.42 -14.42 0.15
CA ASP A 71 -5.46 -15.18 0.83
C ASP A 71 -6.53 -14.22 1.34
N ILE A 72 -7.55 -14.00 0.51
CA ILE A 72 -8.63 -13.05 0.81
C ILE A 72 -9.34 -13.41 2.12
N ASP A 73 -9.57 -14.70 2.37
CA ASP A 73 -10.29 -15.19 3.55
C ASP A 73 -9.49 -14.95 4.85
N ALA A 74 -8.16 -14.97 4.79
CA ALA A 74 -7.28 -14.67 5.92
C ALA A 74 -7.28 -13.19 6.34
N CYS A 75 -7.96 -12.32 5.61
CA CYS A 75 -8.05 -10.89 5.94
C CYS A 75 -8.44 -10.64 7.40
N THR A 76 -9.31 -11.47 7.98
CA THR A 76 -9.77 -11.33 9.37
C THR A 76 -8.68 -11.59 10.40
N ASP A 77 -7.61 -12.27 10.03
CA ASP A 77 -6.57 -12.74 10.95
C ASP A 77 -5.42 -11.74 11.07
N TRP A 78 -5.21 -10.92 10.03
CA TRP A 78 -4.09 -9.98 10.00
C TRP A 78 -4.43 -8.52 9.67
N VAL A 79 -5.49 -8.26 8.89
CA VAL A 79 -5.90 -6.88 8.57
C VAL A 79 -6.74 -6.33 9.71
N HIS A 80 -6.26 -5.26 10.33
CA HIS A 80 -6.95 -4.62 11.44
C HIS A 80 -8.38 -4.23 11.06
N HIS A 81 -9.34 -4.65 11.87
CA HIS A 81 -10.79 -4.42 11.67
C HIS A 81 -11.41 -5.11 10.45
N CYS A 82 -10.70 -5.96 9.71
CA CYS A 82 -11.31 -6.67 8.58
C CYS A 82 -12.40 -7.63 9.03
N LYS A 83 -13.53 -7.60 8.33
CA LYS A 83 -14.66 -8.51 8.49
C LYS A 83 -15.24 -8.86 7.13
N GLN A 84 -15.88 -10.04 7.07
CA GLN A 84 -16.61 -10.53 5.90
C GLN A 84 -15.84 -10.43 4.57
N PRO A 85 -14.57 -10.91 4.52
CA PRO A 85 -13.84 -10.94 3.26
C PRO A 85 -14.57 -11.85 2.27
N LYS A 86 -14.52 -11.47 0.98
CA LYS A 86 -15.11 -12.28 -0.08
C LYS A 86 -14.41 -12.02 -1.40
N LEU A 87 -13.89 -13.08 -2.02
CA LEU A 87 -13.49 -13.01 -3.42
C LEU A 87 -14.75 -12.88 -4.29
N LEU A 88 -14.82 -11.80 -5.08
CA LEU A 88 -15.96 -11.55 -5.98
C LEU A 88 -15.70 -12.13 -7.37
N PHE A 89 -14.52 -11.86 -7.91
CA PHE A 89 -14.12 -12.31 -9.24
C PHE A 89 -12.59 -12.36 -9.35
N ARG A 90 -12.06 -13.44 -9.91
CA ARG A 90 -10.65 -13.58 -10.26
C ARG A 90 -10.52 -13.62 -11.78
N LYS A 91 -9.92 -12.56 -12.34
CA LYS A 91 -9.66 -12.47 -13.78
C LYS A 91 -8.44 -13.27 -14.20
N SER A 92 -7.42 -13.25 -13.36
CA SER A 92 -6.20 -14.04 -13.50
C SER A 92 -5.61 -14.28 -12.09
N PHE A 93 -4.52 -15.04 -11.99
CA PHE A 93 -3.80 -15.14 -10.72
C PHE A 93 -3.39 -13.77 -10.18
N SER A 94 -2.93 -12.87 -11.04
CA SER A 94 -2.42 -11.55 -10.68
C SER A 94 -3.48 -10.44 -10.67
N GLU A 95 -4.77 -10.73 -10.96
CA GLU A 95 -5.82 -9.71 -11.01
C GLU A 95 -7.14 -10.23 -10.45
N CYS A 96 -7.64 -9.59 -9.39
CA CYS A 96 -8.89 -9.98 -8.76
C CYS A 96 -9.69 -8.79 -8.23
N TYR A 97 -10.97 -9.06 -7.95
CA TYR A 97 -11.91 -8.17 -7.28
C TYR A 97 -12.37 -8.84 -6.00
N HIS A 98 -12.28 -8.12 -4.88
CA HIS A 98 -12.68 -8.66 -3.58
C HIS A 98 -13.40 -7.62 -2.74
N TYR A 99 -14.22 -8.10 -1.84
CA TYR A 99 -15.01 -7.32 -0.91
C TYR A 99 -14.51 -7.53 0.52
N GLN A 100 -14.57 -6.49 1.32
CA GLN A 100 -14.36 -6.57 2.77
C GLN A 100 -15.06 -5.42 3.49
N ILE A 101 -15.34 -5.63 4.78
CA ILE A 101 -15.85 -4.60 5.69
C ILE A 101 -14.74 -4.27 6.68
N HIS A 102 -14.55 -2.98 6.97
CA HIS A 102 -13.78 -2.53 8.13
C HIS A 102 -14.75 -2.13 9.23
N GLN A 103 -14.72 -2.88 10.32
CA GLN A 103 -15.53 -2.60 11.50
C GLN A 103 -14.94 -1.43 12.27
N LEU A 104 -15.74 -0.42 12.54
CA LEU A 104 -15.35 0.72 13.36
C LEU A 104 -16.12 0.75 14.66
N SER A 105 -15.56 1.41 15.67
CA SER A 105 -16.24 1.56 16.97
C SER A 105 -17.40 2.55 16.87
N PHE A 106 -18.48 2.25 17.62
CA PHE A 106 -19.58 3.21 17.77
C PHE A 106 -19.07 4.60 18.23
N PRO A 107 -19.60 5.70 17.69
CA PRO A 107 -20.82 5.81 16.86
C PRO A 107 -20.60 5.74 15.34
N MET A 108 -19.42 5.34 14.87
CA MET A 108 -19.13 5.28 13.44
C MET A 108 -19.80 4.07 12.78
N GLN A 109 -20.37 4.28 11.59
CA GLN A 109 -20.77 3.18 10.74
C GLN A 109 -19.54 2.40 10.25
N ASN A 110 -19.70 1.12 9.96
CA ASN A 110 -18.67 0.32 9.31
C ASN A 110 -18.46 0.78 7.85
N ARG A 111 -17.25 0.55 7.33
CA ARG A 111 -16.88 0.87 5.95
C ARG A 111 -16.81 -0.40 5.14
N GLU A 112 -17.44 -0.39 3.96
CA GLU A 112 -17.32 -1.50 3.01
C GLU A 112 -16.50 -1.08 1.79
N PHE A 113 -15.70 -2.02 1.31
CA PHE A 113 -14.79 -1.84 0.20
C PHE A 113 -15.04 -2.91 -0.85
N ILE A 114 -15.03 -2.51 -2.11
CA ILE A 114 -14.86 -3.41 -3.24
C ILE A 114 -13.53 -3.02 -3.88
N PHE A 115 -12.51 -3.83 -3.69
CA PHE A 115 -11.19 -3.58 -4.25
C PHE A 115 -11.00 -4.29 -5.59
N HIS A 116 -10.30 -3.62 -6.49
CA HIS A 116 -9.63 -4.20 -7.63
C HIS A 116 -8.14 -4.24 -7.32
N SER A 117 -7.55 -5.43 -7.33
CA SER A 117 -6.14 -5.67 -7.01
C SER A 117 -5.40 -6.24 -8.20
N LYS A 118 -4.20 -5.68 -8.46
CA LYS A 118 -3.27 -6.15 -9.49
C LYS A 118 -1.89 -6.38 -8.92
N ILE A 119 -1.27 -7.50 -9.29
CA ILE A 119 0.07 -7.88 -8.88
C ILE A 119 1.01 -7.74 -10.07
N SER A 120 2.19 -7.21 -9.82
CA SER A 120 3.30 -7.16 -10.77
C SER A 120 4.61 -7.47 -10.05
N ARG A 121 5.58 -8.05 -10.76
CA ARG A 121 6.90 -8.38 -10.25
C ARG A 121 7.97 -7.70 -11.11
N SER A 122 8.97 -7.12 -10.45
CA SER A 122 10.19 -6.64 -11.12
C SER A 122 11.13 -7.81 -11.37
N ILE A 123 11.52 -8.03 -12.62
CA ILE A 123 12.47 -9.06 -12.98
C ILE A 123 13.86 -8.75 -12.44
N GLN A 124 14.25 -7.46 -12.43
CA GLN A 124 15.58 -7.02 -12.02
C GLN A 124 15.78 -7.17 -10.51
N THR A 125 14.77 -6.83 -9.70
CA THR A 125 14.90 -6.77 -8.24
C THR A 125 14.18 -7.90 -7.51
N GLY A 126 13.31 -8.64 -8.20
CA GLY A 126 12.40 -9.60 -7.57
C GLY A 126 11.29 -8.97 -6.73
N ALA A 127 11.25 -7.65 -6.62
CA ALA A 127 10.23 -6.94 -5.85
C ALA A 127 8.83 -7.16 -6.44
N VAL A 128 7.83 -7.32 -5.56
CA VAL A 128 6.43 -7.52 -5.94
C VAL A 128 5.61 -6.32 -5.50
N ARG A 129 4.82 -5.77 -6.41
CA ARG A 129 3.86 -4.71 -6.13
C ARG A 129 2.44 -5.25 -6.25
N ILE A 130 1.64 -5.03 -5.21
CA ILE A 130 0.21 -5.31 -5.20
C ILE A 130 -0.51 -3.97 -5.21
N GLN A 131 -0.96 -3.53 -6.38
CA GLN A 131 -1.71 -2.30 -6.53
C GLN A 131 -3.18 -2.54 -6.19
N MET A 132 -3.78 -1.63 -5.42
CA MET A 132 -5.18 -1.72 -5.00
C MET A 132 -5.90 -0.39 -5.24
N LYS A 133 -7.12 -0.48 -5.74
CA LYS A 133 -8.04 0.66 -5.84
C LYS A 133 -9.48 0.20 -5.60
N VAL A 134 -10.31 1.06 -5.04
CA VAL A 134 -11.75 0.75 -4.91
C VAL A 134 -12.47 0.93 -6.24
N VAL A 135 -13.45 0.07 -6.46
CA VAL A 135 -14.35 0.07 -7.62
C VAL A 135 -15.79 -0.10 -7.09
N PRO A 136 -16.37 0.96 -6.48
CA PRO A 136 -17.58 0.87 -5.66
C PRO A 136 -18.79 0.36 -6.44
N ASP A 137 -18.85 0.59 -7.73
CA ASP A 137 -19.93 0.22 -8.66
C ASP A 137 -19.71 -1.13 -9.39
N PHE A 138 -18.64 -1.88 -9.02
CA PHE A 138 -18.31 -3.15 -9.70
C PHE A 138 -19.49 -4.11 -9.76
N CYS A 139 -20.18 -4.34 -8.64
CA CYS A 139 -21.30 -5.28 -8.57
C CYS A 139 -22.55 -4.78 -9.31
N GLN A 140 -22.74 -3.47 -9.38
CA GLN A 140 -23.85 -2.88 -10.16
C GLN A 140 -23.64 -3.09 -11.67
N LYS A 141 -22.38 -2.92 -12.11
CA LYS A 141 -21.99 -3.10 -13.53
C LYS A 141 -21.81 -4.56 -13.93
N ASN A 142 -21.61 -5.46 -12.97
CA ASN A 142 -21.31 -6.88 -13.19
C ASN A 142 -22.18 -7.76 -12.28
N SER A 143 -23.50 -7.62 -12.39
CA SER A 143 -24.47 -8.32 -11.54
C SER A 143 -24.42 -9.86 -11.66
N ASN A 144 -23.92 -10.38 -12.79
CA ASN A 144 -23.65 -11.79 -13.00
C ASN A 144 -22.43 -12.34 -12.22
N LEU A 145 -21.49 -11.46 -11.84
CA LEU A 145 -20.27 -11.84 -11.11
C LEU A 145 -20.39 -11.58 -9.61
N CYS A 146 -21.30 -10.70 -9.20
CA CYS A 146 -21.34 -10.21 -7.83
C CYS A 146 -22.77 -9.79 -7.45
N SER A 147 -23.17 -10.16 -6.22
CA SER A 147 -24.50 -9.82 -5.67
C SER A 147 -24.44 -8.90 -4.44
N ILE A 148 -23.31 -8.24 -4.18
CA ILE A 148 -23.16 -7.32 -3.05
C ILE A 148 -23.98 -6.06 -3.32
N LYS A 149 -25.08 -5.89 -2.56
CA LYS A 149 -25.91 -4.68 -2.57
C LYS A 149 -25.44 -3.69 -1.52
N GLU A 150 -25.59 -2.41 -1.80
CA GLU A 150 -25.36 -1.36 -0.80
C GLU A 150 -26.34 -1.52 0.37
N LYS A 151 -25.85 -1.31 1.58
CA LYS A 151 -26.65 -1.36 2.81
C LYS A 151 -26.57 0.01 3.49
N SER A 152 -27.71 0.56 3.93
CA SER A 152 -27.76 1.84 4.63
C SER A 152 -26.99 1.85 5.97
N SER A 153 -26.72 0.67 6.54
CA SER A 153 -25.91 0.51 7.76
C SER A 153 -24.41 0.56 7.52
N LEU A 154 -23.96 0.59 6.24
CA LEU A 154 -22.56 0.62 5.84
C LEU A 154 -22.28 1.86 5.00
N VAL A 155 -21.07 2.41 5.12
CA VAL A 155 -20.59 3.44 4.21
C VAL A 155 -19.72 2.77 3.15
N ARG A 156 -20.16 2.78 1.88
CA ARG A 156 -19.36 2.31 0.76
C ARG A 156 -18.27 3.34 0.44
N ILE A 157 -17.01 2.91 0.51
CA ILE A 157 -15.88 3.74 0.18
C ILE A 157 -15.84 3.98 -1.33
N LYS A 158 -15.82 5.27 -1.71
CA LYS A 158 -15.84 5.73 -3.11
C LYS A 158 -14.44 6.05 -3.64
N HIS A 159 -13.53 6.47 -2.76
CA HIS A 159 -12.19 6.89 -3.14
C HIS A 159 -11.17 6.23 -2.20
N SER A 160 -10.43 5.27 -2.74
CA SER A 160 -9.29 4.66 -2.07
C SER A 160 -8.37 4.03 -3.10
N HIS A 161 -7.08 4.27 -2.95
CA HIS A 161 -6.03 3.68 -3.79
C HIS A 161 -4.73 3.57 -3.02
N GLY A 162 -3.93 2.60 -3.40
CA GLY A 162 -2.64 2.36 -2.76
C GLY A 162 -1.96 1.11 -3.28
N HIS A 163 -0.95 0.67 -2.56
CA HIS A 163 -0.21 -0.52 -2.92
C HIS A 163 0.57 -1.08 -1.73
N TYR A 164 0.78 -2.39 -1.74
CA TYR A 164 1.89 -3.02 -1.05
C TYR A 164 3.08 -3.12 -2.01
N LEU A 165 4.28 -2.84 -1.51
CA LEU A 165 5.54 -3.13 -2.15
C LEU A 165 6.30 -4.11 -1.26
N LEU A 166 6.60 -5.28 -1.78
CA LEU A 166 7.36 -6.34 -1.13
C LEU A 166 8.74 -6.39 -1.77
N GLU A 167 9.78 -6.18 -0.98
CA GLU A 167 11.18 -6.13 -1.45
C GLU A 167 11.99 -7.19 -0.73
N PRO A 168 12.66 -8.12 -1.44
CA PRO A 168 13.60 -9.02 -0.82
C PRO A 168 14.86 -8.24 -0.45
N VAL A 169 15.14 -8.07 0.85
CA VAL A 169 16.30 -7.28 1.32
C VAL A 169 17.46 -8.12 1.82
N ALA A 170 17.20 -9.36 2.21
CA ALA A 170 18.19 -10.37 2.57
C ALA A 170 17.59 -11.77 2.44
N ASN A 171 18.41 -12.82 2.66
CA ASN A 171 17.91 -14.19 2.68
C ASN A 171 16.79 -14.31 3.71
N ASN A 172 15.59 -14.67 3.22
CA ASN A 172 14.40 -14.86 4.04
C ASN A 172 13.96 -13.62 4.84
N ILE A 173 14.28 -12.40 4.37
CA ILE A 173 13.78 -11.16 4.95
C ILE A 173 13.12 -10.34 3.85
N THR A 174 11.86 -10.01 4.06
CA THR A 174 11.07 -9.16 3.16
C THR A 174 10.78 -7.82 3.83
N ARG A 175 11.15 -6.73 3.16
CA ARG A 175 10.66 -5.39 3.50
C ARG A 175 9.30 -5.21 2.90
N VAL A 176 8.30 -4.90 3.73
CA VAL A 176 6.94 -4.58 3.31
C VAL A 176 6.72 -3.09 3.48
N THR A 177 6.36 -2.43 2.40
CA THR A 177 5.91 -1.03 2.41
C THR A 177 4.45 -0.99 1.96
N TRP A 178 3.55 -0.53 2.83
CA TRP A 178 2.15 -0.31 2.49
C TRP A 178 1.84 1.18 2.43
N THR A 179 1.46 1.67 1.26
CA THR A 179 1.04 3.05 1.05
C THR A 179 -0.43 3.06 0.64
N GLN A 180 -1.25 3.87 1.30
CA GLN A 180 -2.68 3.97 1.01
C GLN A 180 -3.18 5.39 1.22
N HIS A 181 -4.09 5.80 0.35
CA HIS A 181 -4.94 6.96 0.51
C HIS A 181 -6.39 6.48 0.50
N THR A 182 -7.19 6.95 1.46
CA THR A 182 -8.60 6.57 1.56
C THR A 182 -9.41 7.75 2.09
N ASP A 183 -10.37 8.21 1.31
CA ASP A 183 -11.43 9.06 1.81
C ASP A 183 -12.41 8.18 2.62
N PRO A 184 -12.49 8.34 3.93
CA PRO A 184 -13.33 7.48 4.77
C PRO A 184 -14.82 7.67 4.53
N GLY A 185 -15.24 8.73 3.85
CA GLY A 185 -16.63 9.09 3.60
C GLY A 185 -17.45 9.27 4.89
N GLY A 186 -18.67 9.76 4.75
CA GLY A 186 -19.58 9.99 5.87
C GLY A 186 -19.09 11.07 6.85
N ASN A 187 -19.83 11.25 7.95
CA ASN A 187 -19.50 12.25 8.97
C ASN A 187 -18.57 11.62 10.03
N ILE A 188 -17.26 11.73 9.83
CA ILE A 188 -16.27 11.36 10.84
C ILE A 188 -15.52 12.62 11.27
N PRO A 189 -15.42 12.92 12.57
CA PRO A 189 -14.57 13.99 13.05
C PRO A 189 -13.12 13.78 12.63
N MET A 190 -12.43 14.82 12.16
CA MET A 190 -11.06 14.72 11.64
C MET A 190 -10.05 14.17 12.64
N TRP A 191 -10.27 14.39 13.96
CA TRP A 191 -9.39 13.79 14.97
C TRP A 191 -9.47 12.26 14.98
N MET A 192 -10.66 11.67 14.76
CA MET A 192 -10.84 10.22 14.64
C MET A 192 -10.23 9.68 13.33
N VAL A 193 -10.38 10.41 12.22
CA VAL A 193 -9.69 10.08 10.95
C VAL A 193 -8.18 10.05 11.16
N ASN A 194 -7.63 11.05 11.86
CA ASN A 194 -6.21 11.14 12.17
C ASN A 194 -5.71 10.02 13.10
N GLN A 195 -6.54 9.50 13.98
CA GLN A 195 -6.22 8.33 14.81
C GLN A 195 -6.23 7.05 13.96
N LEU A 196 -7.29 6.82 13.20
CA LEU A 196 -7.44 5.62 12.35
C LEU A 196 -6.31 5.50 11.33
N ILE A 197 -5.90 6.59 10.70
CA ILE A 197 -4.85 6.58 9.67
C ILE A 197 -3.45 6.23 10.22
N GLN A 198 -3.24 6.32 11.53
CA GLN A 198 -2.02 5.90 12.21
C GLN A 198 -2.12 4.47 12.72
N GLU A 199 -3.26 4.12 13.32
CA GLU A 199 -3.48 2.81 13.94
C GLU A 199 -3.64 1.70 12.89
N MET A 200 -4.37 1.95 11.81
CA MET A 200 -4.62 0.98 10.74
C MET A 200 -3.34 0.37 10.15
N PRO A 201 -2.36 1.15 9.65
CA PRO A 201 -1.14 0.56 9.09
C PRO A 201 -0.31 -0.15 10.16
N TYR A 202 -0.22 0.40 11.37
CA TYR A 202 0.57 -0.22 12.45
C TYR A 202 0.03 -1.59 12.80
N ARG A 203 -1.26 -1.70 13.16
CA ARG A 203 -1.88 -2.97 13.57
C ARG A 203 -1.95 -3.98 12.43
N THR A 204 -2.22 -3.52 11.22
CA THR A 204 -2.25 -4.41 10.04
C THR A 204 -0.87 -4.99 9.75
N LEU A 205 0.20 -4.19 9.78
CA LEU A 205 1.56 -4.70 9.58
C LEU A 205 2.04 -5.57 10.75
N GLN A 206 1.59 -5.29 11.98
CA GLN A 206 1.83 -6.15 13.14
C GLN A 206 1.15 -7.51 12.94
N GLY A 207 -0.11 -7.52 12.50
CA GLY A 207 -0.85 -8.73 12.16
C GLY A 207 -0.20 -9.52 11.02
N LEU A 208 0.18 -8.85 9.93
CA LEU A 208 0.88 -9.46 8.79
C LEU A 208 2.17 -10.15 9.23
N ARG A 209 2.99 -9.46 10.04
CA ARG A 209 4.25 -9.99 10.57
C ARG A 209 4.05 -11.21 11.46
N LYS A 210 2.95 -11.27 12.21
CA LYS A 210 2.59 -12.40 13.05
C LYS A 210 2.05 -13.56 12.23
N GLU A 211 1.05 -13.31 11.39
CA GLU A 211 0.28 -14.33 10.69
C GLU A 211 1.07 -15.04 9.58
N VAL A 212 2.09 -14.38 9.01
CA VAL A 212 2.94 -14.98 7.97
C VAL A 212 3.63 -16.27 8.46
N PHE A 213 3.81 -16.46 9.76
CA PHE A 213 4.38 -17.68 10.36
C PHE A 213 3.39 -18.83 10.49
N ASN A 214 2.12 -18.63 10.15
CA ASN A 214 1.17 -19.72 10.04
C ASN A 214 1.68 -20.77 9.06
N HIS A 215 1.60 -22.05 9.45
CA HIS A 215 2.13 -23.20 8.69
C HIS A 215 1.67 -23.20 7.23
N LYS A 216 0.44 -22.76 6.98
CA LYS A 216 -0.17 -22.61 5.66
C LYS A 216 0.72 -21.88 4.64
N TYR A 217 1.48 -20.86 5.08
CA TYR A 217 2.24 -19.98 4.18
C TYR A 217 3.74 -20.32 4.11
N GLN A 218 4.24 -21.15 5.04
CA GLN A 218 5.69 -21.35 5.20
C GLN A 218 6.33 -22.13 4.05
N LYS A 219 5.54 -22.93 3.31
CA LYS A 219 6.00 -23.69 2.14
C LYS A 219 5.65 -23.02 0.82
N ALA A 220 5.07 -21.82 0.85
CA ALA A 220 4.68 -21.09 -0.34
C ALA A 220 5.87 -20.86 -1.27
N LYS A 221 5.66 -21.06 -2.57
CA LYS A 221 6.62 -20.82 -3.65
C LYS A 221 5.92 -20.17 -4.83
N LEU A 222 6.46 -19.04 -5.28
CA LEU A 222 5.97 -18.35 -6.47
C LEU A 222 6.25 -19.20 -7.72
N VAL A 223 5.23 -19.39 -8.54
CA VAL A 223 5.36 -20.00 -9.87
C VAL A 223 5.40 -18.87 -10.88
N LEU A 224 6.47 -18.82 -11.67
CA LEU A 224 6.71 -17.77 -12.65
C LEU A 224 6.60 -18.34 -14.07
N ASP A 225 6.11 -17.52 -15.00
CA ASP A 225 6.21 -17.80 -16.43
C ASP A 225 7.61 -17.48 -16.99
N ALA A 226 7.80 -17.73 -18.28
CA ALA A 226 9.07 -17.47 -18.97
C ALA A 226 9.42 -15.96 -19.00
N GLN A 227 8.47 -15.08 -18.79
CA GLN A 227 8.63 -13.63 -18.71
C GLN A 227 8.83 -13.13 -17.28
N GLY A 228 8.90 -14.06 -16.29
CA GLY A 228 9.09 -13.74 -14.87
C GLY A 228 7.86 -13.19 -14.16
N SER A 229 6.68 -13.27 -14.78
CA SER A 229 5.40 -12.89 -14.15
C SER A 229 4.89 -14.00 -13.25
N ILE A 230 4.23 -13.61 -12.15
CA ILE A 230 3.66 -14.57 -11.20
C ILE A 230 2.37 -15.16 -11.78
N THR A 231 2.34 -16.48 -11.95
CA THR A 231 1.20 -17.23 -12.49
C THR A 231 0.47 -18.06 -11.45
N ASN A 232 1.14 -18.42 -10.36
CA ASN A 232 0.57 -19.19 -9.26
C ASN A 232 1.45 -19.09 -8.01
N ILE A 233 0.94 -19.62 -6.89
CA ILE A 233 1.69 -19.93 -5.66
C ILE A 233 1.46 -21.42 -5.35
N ALA A 234 2.52 -22.19 -5.29
CA ALA A 234 2.51 -23.58 -4.86
C ALA A 234 2.79 -23.69 -3.35
N GLY A 235 2.45 -24.85 -2.74
CA GLY A 235 2.79 -25.14 -1.35
C GLY A 235 1.95 -24.40 -0.30
N ILE A 236 0.75 -23.93 -0.68
CA ILE A 236 -0.27 -23.43 0.26
C ILE A 236 -1.23 -24.59 0.51
N GLU A 237 -1.28 -25.09 1.76
CA GLU A 237 -2.14 -26.20 2.20
C GLU A 237 -3.24 -25.71 3.16
#